data_c2a4ef712b4a1a09f867e115545f144c
#
_entry.id   c2a4ef712b4a1a09f867e115545f144c
#
_cell.length_a   1.000
_cell.length_b   1.000
_cell.length_c   1.000
_cell.angle_alpha   90.00
_cell.angle_beta   90.00
_cell.angle_gamma   90.00
#
_symmetry.space_group_name_H-M   'P 1'
#
loop_
_entity.id
_entity.type
_entity.pdbx_description
1 polymer ?
#
loop_
_entity_poly.entity_id
_entity_poly.type
_entity_poly.pdbx_seq_one_letter_code
_entity_poly.pdbx_strand_id
1 'polypeptide(L)'
;IANDGVRVSPTVIAGTSDASGNYTPSATRESVRVVSAETAQKMRLMMESVVSANGTAPTAAIAGYRVAGKTGTAMRIDDTCGCYRGYTASFIGFAPADKPAYVISVTIQDPKGLHWGGALGGPVFKKVMSFVLQSKGIAPTGTTVDPVALTEKQLIAERKLAEQKAARVKTN
;
A
#
# COMPACT_ATOMS: atom_id res chain seq x y z
N ILE A 1 5.73 -6.47 2.07
CA ILE A 1 4.91 -5.93 3.17
C ILE A 1 3.50 -6.50 3.11
N ALA A 2 2.81 -6.40 1.95
CA ALA A 2 1.45 -6.92 1.77
C ALA A 2 1.33 -8.44 2.01
N ASN A 3 2.37 -9.20 1.80
CA ASN A 3 2.42 -10.66 2.02
C ASN A 3 3.22 -11.03 3.28
N ASP A 4 2.90 -10.41 4.41
CA ASP A 4 3.47 -10.69 5.75
C ASP A 4 5.00 -10.82 5.77
N GLY A 5 5.69 -10.00 4.98
CA GLY A 5 7.14 -9.96 4.91
C GLY A 5 7.78 -11.04 4.05
N VAL A 6 6.99 -11.80 3.31
CA VAL A 6 7.48 -12.83 2.38
C VAL A 6 7.46 -12.28 0.95
N ARG A 7 8.62 -12.22 0.31
CA ARG A 7 8.75 -11.92 -1.11
C ARG A 7 8.47 -13.19 -1.92
N VAL A 8 7.58 -13.09 -2.89
CA VAL A 8 7.33 -14.11 -3.90
C VAL A 8 7.87 -13.64 -5.25
N SER A 9 8.40 -14.54 -6.06
CA SER A 9 8.82 -14.20 -7.42
C SER A 9 7.59 -14.00 -8.29
N PRO A 10 7.35 -12.81 -8.88
CA PRO A 10 6.20 -12.56 -9.72
C PRO A 10 6.25 -13.37 -11.01
N THR A 11 5.09 -13.71 -11.55
CA THR A 11 4.96 -14.35 -12.85
C THR A 11 3.74 -13.79 -13.58
N VAL A 12 3.82 -13.74 -14.90
CA VAL A 12 2.70 -13.46 -15.79
C VAL A 12 2.12 -14.74 -16.39
N ILE A 13 2.74 -15.92 -16.13
CA ILE A 13 2.29 -17.22 -16.64
C ILE A 13 1.75 -18.02 -15.46
N ALA A 14 0.45 -18.28 -15.46
CA ALA A 14 -0.21 -19.12 -14.45
C ALA A 14 0.00 -20.62 -14.70
N GLY A 15 0.08 -21.00 -15.96
CA GLY A 15 0.27 -22.39 -16.42
C GLY A 15 0.20 -22.48 -17.93
N THR A 16 0.27 -23.68 -18.45
CA THR A 16 0.17 -23.98 -19.88
C THR A 16 -0.94 -24.98 -20.11
N SER A 17 -1.60 -24.90 -21.27
CA SER A 17 -2.52 -25.98 -21.76
C SER A 17 -1.92 -26.64 -22.97
N ASP A 18 -2.05 -27.97 -23.05
CA ASP A 18 -1.69 -28.72 -24.23
C ASP A 18 -2.77 -28.63 -25.32
N ALA A 19 -2.53 -29.24 -26.48
CA ALA A 19 -3.48 -29.25 -27.62
C ALA A 19 -4.79 -29.99 -27.30
N SER A 20 -4.82 -30.84 -26.29
CA SER A 20 -6.00 -31.57 -25.80
C SER A 20 -6.76 -30.78 -24.71
N GLY A 21 -6.29 -29.59 -24.31
CA GLY A 21 -6.93 -28.75 -23.32
C GLY A 21 -6.54 -29.09 -21.87
N ASN A 22 -5.62 -30.02 -21.64
CA ASN A 22 -5.14 -30.31 -20.26
C ASN A 22 -4.32 -29.17 -19.75
N TYR A 23 -4.70 -28.63 -18.56
CA TYR A 23 -4.01 -27.52 -17.93
C TYR A 23 -2.95 -28.03 -16.95
N THR A 24 -1.72 -27.52 -17.10
CA THR A 24 -0.61 -27.75 -16.18
C THR A 24 -0.25 -26.42 -15.51
N PRO A 25 -0.45 -26.27 -14.18
CA PRO A 25 -0.04 -25.07 -13.47
C PRO A 25 1.47 -24.86 -13.54
N SER A 26 1.91 -23.61 -13.56
CA SER A 26 3.32 -23.27 -13.42
C SER A 26 3.87 -23.79 -12.08
N ALA A 27 5.14 -24.19 -12.06
CA ALA A 27 5.80 -24.66 -10.85
C ALA A 27 5.72 -23.62 -9.73
N THR A 28 5.59 -24.11 -8.48
CA THR A 28 5.65 -23.27 -7.29
C THR A 28 6.97 -22.51 -7.26
N ARG A 29 6.90 -21.19 -7.05
CA ARG A 29 8.06 -20.32 -7.07
C ARG A 29 8.65 -20.18 -5.68
N GLU A 30 9.95 -19.93 -5.65
CA GLU A 30 10.64 -19.62 -4.40
C GLU A 30 10.03 -18.39 -3.73
N SER A 31 9.85 -18.50 -2.44
CA SER A 31 9.49 -17.41 -1.57
C SER A 31 10.59 -17.19 -0.53
N VAL A 32 10.91 -15.93 -0.26
CA VAL A 32 11.97 -15.56 0.70
C VAL A 32 11.40 -14.62 1.74
N ARG A 33 11.56 -14.94 3.01
CA ARG A 33 11.24 -14.01 4.09
C ARG A 33 12.26 -12.87 4.11
N VAL A 34 11.77 -11.64 3.95
CA VAL A 34 12.59 -10.42 3.91
C VAL A 34 12.52 -9.69 5.26
N VAL A 35 11.34 -9.65 5.87
CA VAL A 35 11.10 -9.09 7.20
C VAL A 35 10.17 -9.99 7.99
N SER A 36 10.11 -9.84 9.31
CA SER A 36 9.16 -10.59 10.14
C SER A 36 7.71 -10.21 9.80
N ALA A 37 6.77 -11.11 10.05
CA ALA A 37 5.34 -10.83 9.88
C ALA A 37 4.89 -9.65 10.76
N GLU A 38 5.41 -9.55 11.99
CA GLU A 38 5.14 -8.45 12.90
C GLU A 38 5.62 -7.10 12.33
N THR A 39 6.83 -7.06 11.77
CA THR A 39 7.36 -5.85 11.11
C THR A 39 6.51 -5.47 9.91
N ALA A 40 6.10 -6.45 9.09
CA ALA A 40 5.23 -6.21 7.95
C ALA A 40 3.86 -5.65 8.37
N GLN A 41 3.28 -6.17 9.46
CA GLN A 41 2.02 -5.69 10.02
C GLN A 41 2.13 -4.25 10.53
N LYS A 42 3.16 -3.94 11.32
CA LYS A 42 3.43 -2.56 11.78
C LYS A 42 3.59 -1.59 10.60
N MET A 43 4.31 -2.01 9.57
CA MET A 43 4.49 -1.21 8.36
C MET A 43 3.16 -0.98 7.62
N ARG A 44 2.29 -2.00 7.51
CA ARG A 44 0.95 -1.82 6.91
C ARG A 44 0.16 -0.75 7.63
N LEU A 45 0.12 -0.78 8.97
CA LEU A 45 -0.56 0.24 9.78
C LEU A 45 -0.03 1.66 9.49
N MET A 46 1.31 1.82 9.42
CA MET A 46 1.91 3.11 9.05
C MET A 46 1.53 3.53 7.62
N MET A 47 1.49 2.59 6.67
CA MET A 47 1.14 2.87 5.28
C MET A 47 -0.34 3.24 5.10
N GLU A 48 -1.23 2.83 6.00
CA GLU A 48 -2.63 3.27 6.00
C GLU A 48 -2.75 4.77 6.31
N SER A 49 -1.85 5.33 7.14
CA SER A 49 -1.82 6.76 7.42
C SER A 49 -1.55 7.63 6.18
N VAL A 50 -0.89 7.08 5.17
CA VAL A 50 -0.64 7.77 3.88
C VAL A 50 -1.94 8.13 3.16
N VAL A 51 -2.98 7.30 3.35
CA VAL A 51 -4.29 7.43 2.69
C VAL A 51 -5.32 8.15 3.59
N SER A 52 -4.95 8.47 4.83
CA SER A 52 -5.79 9.24 5.74
C SER A 52 -6.00 10.67 5.25
N ALA A 53 -6.97 11.39 5.84
CA ALA A 53 -7.27 12.78 5.48
C ALA A 53 -6.06 13.72 5.57
N ASN A 54 -5.14 13.43 6.50
CA ASN A 54 -3.90 14.21 6.72
C ASN A 54 -2.66 13.55 6.07
N GLY A 55 -2.86 12.48 5.31
CA GLY A 55 -1.79 11.76 4.63
C GLY A 55 -1.38 12.40 3.31
N THR A 56 -0.38 11.81 2.66
CA THR A 56 0.15 12.31 1.38
C THR A 56 -0.66 11.87 0.15
N ALA A 57 -1.64 10.96 0.32
CA ALA A 57 -2.50 10.47 -0.76
C ALA A 57 -3.95 10.21 -0.30
N PRO A 58 -4.68 11.20 0.26
CA PRO A 58 -6.06 11.01 0.69
C PRO A 58 -7.00 10.63 -0.46
N THR A 59 -6.63 11.00 -1.69
CA THR A 59 -7.38 10.69 -2.91
C THR A 59 -7.39 9.20 -3.27
N ALA A 60 -6.49 8.39 -2.67
CA ALA A 60 -6.42 6.95 -2.86
C ALA A 60 -7.41 6.18 -1.95
N ALA A 61 -8.07 6.86 -1.00
CA ALA A 61 -9.02 6.23 -0.09
C ALA A 61 -10.22 5.62 -0.82
N ILE A 62 -10.61 4.41 -0.43
CA ILE A 62 -11.75 3.67 -0.98
C ILE A 62 -12.76 3.45 0.14
N ALA A 63 -14.00 3.93 -0.04
CA ALA A 63 -15.03 3.77 0.97
C ALA A 63 -15.30 2.28 1.25
N GLY A 64 -15.37 1.93 2.53
CA GLY A 64 -15.62 0.56 2.98
C GLY A 64 -14.37 -0.35 3.03
N TYR A 65 -13.20 0.12 2.57
CA TYR A 65 -11.97 -0.66 2.60
C TYR A 65 -10.85 0.07 3.32
N ARG A 66 -10.08 -0.67 4.08
CA ARG A 66 -8.78 -0.22 4.56
C ARG A 66 -7.79 -0.27 3.39
N VAL A 67 -7.10 0.84 3.14
CA VAL A 67 -6.14 0.97 2.05
C VAL A 67 -4.80 1.39 2.62
N ALA A 68 -3.74 0.75 2.19
CA ALA A 68 -2.38 1.11 2.55
C ALA A 68 -1.57 1.42 1.27
N GLY A 69 -0.66 2.38 1.36
CA GLY A 69 0.15 2.75 0.20
C GLY A 69 1.32 3.66 0.52
N LYS A 70 2.05 4.03 -0.53
CA LYS A 70 3.17 4.96 -0.49
C LYS A 70 3.24 5.79 -1.76
N THR A 71 3.42 7.09 -1.59
CA THR A 71 3.68 8.03 -2.68
C THR A 71 5.16 8.06 -3.05
N GLY A 72 5.45 8.33 -4.31
CA GLY A 72 6.77 8.65 -4.78
C GLY A 72 6.73 9.87 -5.70
N THR A 73 7.74 10.73 -5.58
CA THR A 73 7.97 11.87 -6.47
C THR A 73 9.47 11.98 -6.68
N ALA A 74 9.95 11.36 -7.74
CA ALA A 74 11.37 11.28 -8.04
C ALA A 74 11.71 12.24 -9.18
N MET A 75 12.83 12.94 -9.08
CA MET A 75 13.40 13.68 -10.19
C MET A 75 13.93 12.71 -11.25
N ARG A 76 13.72 13.03 -12.51
CA ARG A 76 14.18 12.23 -13.65
C ARG A 76 15.55 12.70 -14.12
N ILE A 77 16.37 11.76 -14.54
CA ILE A 77 17.60 12.09 -15.27
C ILE A 77 17.21 12.31 -16.75
N ASP A 78 17.68 13.41 -17.32
CA ASP A 78 17.62 13.70 -18.74
C ASP A 78 18.98 13.36 -19.35
N ASP A 79 19.03 12.32 -20.14
CA ASP A 79 20.25 11.78 -20.72
C ASP A 79 20.90 12.76 -21.74
N THR A 80 20.12 13.72 -22.26
CA THR A 80 20.67 14.71 -23.22
C THR A 80 21.56 15.75 -22.57
N CYS A 81 21.33 16.06 -21.30
CA CYS A 81 22.15 17.04 -20.56
C CYS A 81 22.90 16.43 -19.37
N GLY A 82 22.63 15.16 -19.01
CA GLY A 82 23.15 14.54 -17.78
C GLY A 82 22.64 15.25 -16.52
N CYS A 83 21.50 15.92 -16.58
CA CYS A 83 20.93 16.72 -15.50
C CYS A 83 19.57 16.19 -15.08
N TYR A 84 19.07 16.66 -13.91
CA TYR A 84 17.72 16.36 -13.48
C TYR A 84 16.71 17.27 -14.17
N ARG A 85 15.73 16.67 -14.87
CA ARG A 85 14.65 17.39 -15.54
C ARG A 85 13.34 16.60 -15.47
N GLY A 86 12.30 17.27 -14.98
CA GLY A 86 10.98 16.67 -14.80
C GLY A 86 10.91 15.69 -13.64
N TYR A 87 9.77 15.00 -13.53
CA TYR A 87 9.46 14.11 -12.41
C TYR A 87 8.87 12.78 -12.88
N THR A 88 9.04 11.76 -12.05
CA THR A 88 8.24 10.54 -12.07
C THR A 88 7.36 10.57 -10.84
N ALA A 89 6.06 10.70 -11.03
CA ALA A 89 5.05 10.67 -10.00
C ALA A 89 4.52 9.25 -9.84
N SER A 90 4.53 8.69 -8.63
CA SER A 90 4.05 7.32 -8.41
C SER A 90 3.22 7.19 -7.14
N PHE A 91 2.31 6.23 -7.16
CA PHE A 91 1.62 5.71 -6.00
C PHE A 91 1.55 4.20 -6.09
N ILE A 92 2.00 3.51 -5.06
CA ILE A 92 1.88 2.06 -4.93
C ILE A 92 1.06 1.78 -3.69
N GLY A 93 0.00 0.98 -3.84
CA GLY A 93 -0.88 0.65 -2.73
C GLY A 93 -1.46 -0.75 -2.85
N PHE A 94 -2.08 -1.18 -1.78
CA PHE A 94 -2.76 -2.47 -1.70
C PHE A 94 -4.04 -2.35 -0.88
N ALA A 95 -4.98 -3.22 -1.16
CA ALA A 95 -6.25 -3.32 -0.45
C ALA A 95 -6.78 -4.78 -0.49
N PRO A 96 -7.57 -5.17 0.54
CA PRO A 96 -7.71 -4.53 1.85
C PRO A 96 -6.38 -4.52 2.62
N ALA A 97 -6.12 -3.53 3.49
CA ALA A 97 -4.84 -3.45 4.19
C ALA A 97 -4.69 -4.47 5.33
N ASP A 98 -5.81 -4.88 5.94
CA ASP A 98 -5.87 -5.91 6.98
C ASP A 98 -5.66 -7.33 6.42
N LYS A 99 -6.16 -7.60 5.22
CA LYS A 99 -5.98 -8.87 4.49
C LYS A 99 -5.64 -8.58 3.02
N PRO A 100 -4.41 -8.20 2.70
CA PRO A 100 -4.04 -7.75 1.36
C PRO A 100 -4.33 -8.80 0.29
N ALA A 101 -5.10 -8.40 -0.72
CA ALA A 101 -5.47 -9.26 -1.85
C ALA A 101 -4.80 -8.82 -3.15
N TYR A 102 -4.72 -7.50 -3.38
CA TYR A 102 -4.15 -6.94 -4.59
C TYR A 102 -3.23 -5.77 -4.28
N VAL A 103 -2.15 -5.68 -5.06
CA VAL A 103 -1.22 -4.55 -5.08
C VAL A 103 -1.31 -3.89 -6.45
N ILE A 104 -1.42 -2.57 -6.48
CA ILE A 104 -1.44 -1.78 -7.71
C ILE A 104 -0.36 -0.72 -7.62
N SER A 105 0.44 -0.63 -8.68
CA SER A 105 1.42 0.44 -8.88
C SER A 105 0.95 1.35 -10.01
N VAL A 106 0.90 2.64 -9.74
CA VAL A 106 0.62 3.70 -10.71
C VAL A 106 1.88 4.54 -10.84
N THR A 107 2.39 4.65 -12.05
CA THR A 107 3.58 5.46 -12.36
C THR A 107 3.28 6.36 -13.54
N ILE A 108 3.48 7.67 -13.36
CA ILE A 108 3.25 8.70 -14.37
C ILE A 108 4.58 9.39 -14.66
N GLN A 109 5.03 9.26 -15.90
CA GLN A 109 6.30 9.80 -16.36
C GLN A 109 6.11 11.22 -16.89
N ASP A 110 6.98 12.13 -16.45
CA ASP A 110 7.07 13.50 -16.91
C ASP A 110 5.72 14.26 -16.95
N PRO A 111 4.93 14.21 -15.85
CA PRO A 111 3.69 14.97 -15.80
C PRO A 111 3.97 16.47 -15.94
N LYS A 112 3.10 17.18 -16.65
CA LYS A 112 3.23 18.63 -16.83
C LYS A 112 2.44 19.35 -15.74
N GLY A 113 3.09 20.31 -15.07
CA GLY A 113 2.50 21.07 -13.97
C GLY A 113 2.52 20.29 -12.65
N LEU A 114 1.38 19.79 -12.21
CA LEU A 114 1.30 18.98 -10.97
C LEU A 114 2.10 17.68 -11.11
N HIS A 115 2.95 17.38 -10.14
CA HIS A 115 3.85 16.22 -10.19
C HIS A 115 3.87 15.37 -8.90
N TRP A 116 2.97 15.62 -7.96
CA TRP A 116 2.89 14.85 -6.72
C TRP A 116 2.25 13.49 -6.95
N GLY A 117 2.96 12.43 -6.55
CA GLY A 117 2.50 11.05 -6.76
C GLY A 117 1.14 10.73 -6.12
N GLY A 118 0.87 11.26 -4.93
CA GLY A 118 -0.43 11.08 -4.28
C GLY A 118 -1.59 11.75 -5.02
N ALA A 119 -1.35 12.97 -5.53
CA ALA A 119 -2.37 13.73 -6.23
C ALA A 119 -2.70 13.14 -7.61
N LEU A 120 -1.71 12.64 -8.32
CA LEU A 120 -1.88 12.06 -9.66
C LEU A 120 -2.18 10.57 -9.65
N GLY A 121 -1.40 9.80 -8.87
CA GLY A 121 -1.53 8.35 -8.81
C GLY A 121 -2.69 7.87 -7.94
N GLY A 122 -3.02 8.60 -6.87
CA GLY A 122 -4.08 8.23 -5.94
C GLY A 122 -5.45 8.03 -6.59
N PRO A 123 -5.97 8.99 -7.40
CA PRO A 123 -7.26 8.83 -8.08
C PRO A 123 -7.29 7.65 -9.06
N VAL A 124 -6.19 7.40 -9.77
CA VAL A 124 -6.07 6.26 -10.69
C VAL A 124 -6.09 4.95 -9.91
N PHE A 125 -5.25 4.87 -8.86
CA PHE A 125 -5.26 3.71 -7.95
C PHE A 125 -6.67 3.43 -7.42
N LYS A 126 -7.34 4.44 -6.88
CA LYS A 126 -8.70 4.31 -6.34
C LYS A 126 -9.67 3.70 -7.35
N LYS A 127 -9.70 4.22 -8.58
CA LYS A 127 -10.60 3.72 -9.63
C LYS A 127 -10.30 2.26 -9.99
N VAL A 128 -9.04 1.94 -10.24
CA VAL A 128 -8.63 0.58 -10.64
C VAL A 128 -8.82 -0.39 -9.49
N MET A 129 -8.39 -0.06 -8.28
CA MET A 129 -8.53 -0.96 -7.13
C MET A 129 -10.01 -1.19 -6.77
N SER A 130 -10.85 -0.15 -6.79
CA SER A 130 -12.30 -0.32 -6.57
C SER A 130 -12.92 -1.28 -7.58
N PHE A 131 -12.58 -1.15 -8.85
CA PHE A 131 -13.04 -2.07 -9.89
C PHE A 131 -12.56 -3.51 -9.63
N VAL A 132 -11.28 -3.69 -9.28
CA VAL A 132 -10.72 -5.02 -8.99
C VAL A 132 -11.41 -5.66 -7.80
N LEU A 133 -11.58 -4.94 -6.69
CA LEU A 133 -12.23 -5.45 -5.48
C LEU A 133 -13.67 -5.88 -5.76
N GLN A 134 -14.43 -5.08 -6.50
CA GLN A 134 -15.80 -5.40 -6.90
C GLN A 134 -15.86 -6.60 -7.85
N SER A 135 -15.05 -6.61 -8.91
CA SER A 135 -15.03 -7.69 -9.91
C SER A 135 -14.61 -9.03 -9.34
N LYS A 136 -13.84 -9.03 -8.25
CA LYS A 136 -13.38 -10.23 -7.55
C LYS A 136 -14.23 -10.60 -6.33
N GLY A 137 -15.33 -9.86 -6.09
CA GLY A 137 -16.25 -10.14 -4.99
C GLY A 137 -15.60 -10.01 -3.60
N ILE A 138 -14.59 -9.16 -3.45
CA ILE A 138 -13.94 -8.93 -2.16
C ILE A 138 -14.84 -8.01 -1.34
N ALA A 139 -15.34 -8.53 -0.22
CA ALA A 139 -16.22 -7.78 0.66
C ALA A 139 -15.48 -6.62 1.35
N PRO A 140 -16.17 -5.50 1.62
CA PRO A 140 -15.62 -4.43 2.45
C PRO A 140 -15.24 -4.92 3.85
N THR A 141 -14.08 -4.46 4.34
CA THR A 141 -13.53 -4.84 5.67
C THR A 141 -13.70 -3.72 6.71
N GLY A 142 -14.34 -2.62 6.32
CA GLY A 142 -14.45 -1.39 7.12
C GLY A 142 -13.31 -0.42 6.84
N THR A 143 -13.41 0.77 7.41
CA THR A 143 -12.43 1.85 7.20
C THR A 143 -11.77 2.30 8.50
N THR A 144 -12.18 1.74 9.64
CA THR A 144 -11.63 2.11 10.94
C THR A 144 -10.23 1.52 11.11
N VAL A 145 -9.27 2.38 11.32
CA VAL A 145 -7.87 2.02 11.60
C VAL A 145 -7.49 2.70 12.90
N ASP A 146 -6.85 1.96 13.79
CA ASP A 146 -6.25 2.58 14.95
C ASP A 146 -5.14 3.54 14.49
N PRO A 147 -5.16 4.80 14.94
CA PRO A 147 -4.16 5.76 14.52
C PRO A 147 -2.77 5.29 14.99
N VAL A 148 -1.81 5.32 14.07
CA VAL A 148 -0.41 5.06 14.41
C VAL A 148 0.28 6.38 14.64
N ALA A 149 0.96 6.51 15.77
CA ALA A 149 1.77 7.67 16.06
C ALA A 149 2.95 7.75 15.07
N LEU A 150 2.97 8.78 14.26
CA LEU A 150 3.98 9.01 13.22
C LEU A 150 5.01 10.07 13.61
N THR A 151 4.75 10.82 14.68
CA THR A 151 5.65 11.86 15.19
C THR A 151 6.00 11.59 16.64
N GLU A 152 7.16 12.09 17.09
CA GLU A 152 7.57 11.99 18.48
C GLU A 152 6.52 12.57 19.45
N LYS A 153 5.89 13.68 19.06
CA LYS A 153 4.79 14.30 19.83
C LYS A 153 3.60 13.37 20.00
N GLN A 154 3.22 12.65 18.93
CA GLN A 154 2.13 11.68 18.97
C GLN A 154 2.50 10.45 19.81
N LEU A 155 3.74 9.95 19.69
CA LEU A 155 4.26 8.86 20.52
C LEU A 155 4.24 9.20 22.02
N ILE A 156 4.64 10.42 22.39
CA ILE A 156 4.60 10.90 23.78
C ILE A 156 3.14 10.97 24.27
N ALA A 157 2.22 11.45 23.43
CA ALA A 157 0.81 11.55 23.79
C ALA A 157 0.18 10.15 23.98
N GLU A 158 0.49 9.19 23.13
CA GLU A 158 0.02 7.80 23.26
C GLU A 158 0.55 7.13 24.55
N ARG A 159 1.84 7.30 24.85
CA ARG A 159 2.43 6.77 26.10
C ARG A 159 1.74 7.32 27.33
N LYS A 160 1.52 8.63 27.39
CA LYS A 160 0.81 9.27 28.50
C LYS A 160 -0.63 8.73 28.65
N LEU A 161 -1.33 8.56 27.52
CA LEU A 161 -2.70 8.01 27.54
C LEU A 161 -2.72 6.54 28.01
N ALA A 162 -1.75 5.75 27.58
CA ALA A 162 -1.61 4.36 28.01
C ALA A 162 -1.33 4.26 29.53
N GLU A 163 -0.43 5.10 30.04
CA GLU A 163 -0.12 5.20 31.48
C GLU A 163 -1.36 5.58 32.31
N GLN A 164 -2.13 6.56 31.83
CA GLN A 164 -3.38 6.99 32.49
C GLN A 164 -4.43 5.88 32.51
N LYS A 165 -4.58 5.11 31.41
CA LYS A 165 -5.49 3.97 31.35
C LYS A 165 -5.05 2.86 32.32
N ALA A 166 -3.75 2.55 32.35
CA ALA A 166 -3.20 1.54 33.27
C ALA A 166 -3.36 1.93 34.75
N ALA A 167 -3.21 3.22 35.09
CA ALA A 167 -3.44 3.72 36.45
C ALA A 167 -4.92 3.57 36.87
N ARG A 168 -5.87 3.85 35.95
CA ARG A 168 -7.31 3.70 36.23
C ARG A 168 -7.74 2.25 36.46
N VAL A 169 -7.10 1.30 35.79
CA VAL A 169 -7.41 -0.13 35.97
C VAL A 169 -6.91 -0.64 37.33
N LYS A 170 -5.87 -0.04 37.93
CA LYS A 170 -5.34 -0.44 39.24
C LYS A 170 -6.11 0.16 40.42
N THR A 171 -6.99 1.14 40.19
CA THR A 171 -7.78 1.81 41.24
C THR A 171 -9.22 1.34 41.33
N ASN A 172 -9.64 0.44 40.46
CA ASN A 172 -10.91 -0.30 40.52
C ASN A 172 -10.66 -1.77 40.90
#